data_08115253b06f032e14ac39bafb7f07c6
#
_entry.id   08115253b06f032e14ac39bafb7f07c6
#
_cell.length_a   1.000
_cell.length_b   1.000
_cell.length_c   1.000
_cell.angle_alpha   90.00
_cell.angle_beta   90.00
_cell.angle_gamma   90.00
#
_symmetry.space_group_name_H-M   'P 1'
#
loop_
_entity.id
_entity.type
_entity.pdbx_description
1 polymer ?
#
loop_
_entity_poly.entity_id
_entity_poly.type
_entity_poly.pdbx_seq_one_letter_code
_entity_poly.pdbx_strand_id
1 'polypeptide(L)'
;MEIKIIRFGRYHHAVSGRLLIDGQHVCDTLEQDTGSLPEGEYVMCRNKASSLPYYIYSGKEDIGSGLEEKSDCVPEEKNRKVFLSMGNGIHGWRHRCIIVGECLHLGFLIRSQEHYDQLLPRLRMQLVRHRPIVVKISRSPDFVDAA
;
A
#
# COMPACT_ATOMS: atom_id res chain seq x y z
N MET A 1 3.94 -14.91 -2.17
CA MET A 1 3.44 -14.15 -0.99
C MET A 1 2.15 -13.43 -1.36
N GLU A 2 1.16 -13.59 -0.54
CA GLU A 2 -0.10 -12.86 -0.68
C GLU A 2 -0.24 -11.85 0.45
N ILE A 3 -0.41 -10.59 0.07
CA ILE A 3 -0.73 -9.52 1.00
C ILE A 3 -2.20 -9.19 0.84
N LYS A 4 -2.91 -9.17 1.97
CA LYS A 4 -4.29 -8.67 2.01
C LYS A 4 -4.33 -7.38 2.79
N ILE A 5 -4.96 -6.38 2.22
CA ILE A 5 -5.28 -5.15 2.93
C ILE A 5 -6.79 -5.10 3.07
N ILE A 6 -7.26 -5.22 4.31
CA ILE A 6 -8.68 -5.21 4.63
C ILE A 6 -9.01 -3.88 5.28
N ARG A 7 -9.70 -3.03 4.56
CA ARG A 7 -10.12 -1.72 5.05
C ARG A 7 -11.27 -1.90 6.02
N PHE A 8 -11.12 -1.42 7.25
CA PHE A 8 -12.13 -1.64 8.29
C PHE A 8 -12.83 -0.36 8.76
N GLY A 9 -12.38 0.80 8.34
CA GLY A 9 -13.06 2.03 8.72
C GLY A 9 -12.44 3.28 8.14
N ARG A 10 -13.16 4.37 8.25
CA ARG A 10 -12.74 5.68 7.81
C ARG A 10 -13.06 6.73 8.87
N TYR A 11 -12.11 7.60 9.13
CA TYR A 11 -12.29 8.79 9.96
C TYR A 11 -11.86 10.00 9.14
N HIS A 12 -12.82 10.87 8.81
CA HIS A 12 -12.62 11.95 7.85
C HIS A 12 -12.11 11.38 6.51
N HIS A 13 -10.91 11.75 6.10
CA HIS A 13 -10.32 11.30 4.84
C HIS A 13 -9.32 10.16 5.01
N ALA A 14 -9.18 9.66 6.23
CA ALA A 14 -8.22 8.63 6.56
C ALA A 14 -8.90 7.27 6.66
N VAL A 15 -8.47 6.33 5.83
CA VAL A 15 -9.00 4.96 5.80
C VAL A 15 -8.03 4.05 6.51
N SER A 16 -8.50 3.42 7.58
CA SER A 16 -7.71 2.44 8.33
C SER A 16 -7.95 1.04 7.80
N GLY A 17 -6.88 0.26 7.73
CA GLY A 17 -6.94 -1.12 7.27
C GLY A 17 -6.01 -2.03 8.06
N ARG A 18 -6.14 -3.33 7.81
CA ARG A 18 -5.25 -4.35 8.34
C ARG A 18 -4.48 -4.97 7.19
N LEU A 19 -3.19 -5.15 7.40
CA LEU A 19 -2.33 -5.81 6.43
C LEU A 19 -2.01 -7.22 6.93
N LEU A 20 -2.38 -8.22 6.13
CA LEU A 20 -2.10 -9.61 6.41
C LEU A 20 -1.14 -10.16 5.37
N ILE A 21 -0.18 -10.96 5.80
CA ILE A 21 0.72 -11.68 4.90
C ILE A 21 0.41 -13.16 5.06
N ASP A 22 0.00 -13.79 3.96
CA ASP A 22 -0.37 -15.21 3.94
C ASP A 22 -1.35 -15.57 5.05
N GLY A 23 -2.33 -14.69 5.26
CA GLY A 23 -3.40 -14.87 6.22
C GLY A 23 -3.10 -14.41 7.65
N GLN A 24 -1.88 -13.99 7.94
CA GLN A 24 -1.50 -13.53 9.28
C GLN A 24 -1.42 -12.02 9.35
N HIS A 25 -2.05 -11.45 10.36
CA HIS A 25 -1.99 -10.01 10.61
C HIS A 25 -0.57 -9.59 11.00
N VAL A 26 -0.02 -8.65 10.25
CA VAL A 26 1.36 -8.18 10.43
C VAL A 26 1.38 -6.76 10.96
N CYS A 27 0.59 -5.88 10.37
CA CYS A 27 0.50 -4.49 10.77
C CYS A 27 -0.83 -3.90 10.29
N ASP A 28 -1.02 -2.64 10.58
CA ASP A 28 -2.18 -1.90 10.11
C ASP A 28 -1.77 -0.89 9.05
N THR A 29 -2.74 -0.35 8.34
CA THR A 29 -2.50 0.57 7.23
C THR A 29 -3.33 1.83 7.39
N LEU A 30 -2.84 2.89 6.77
CA LEU A 30 -3.55 4.16 6.68
C LEU A 30 -3.43 4.66 5.25
N GLU A 31 -4.57 5.00 4.65
CA GLU A 31 -4.65 5.52 3.29
C GLU A 31 -5.50 6.78 3.28
N GLN A 32 -5.26 7.61 2.29
CA GLN A 32 -6.16 8.71 1.99
C GLN A 32 -7.33 8.18 1.17
N ASP A 33 -8.57 8.53 1.48
CA ASP A 33 -9.75 8.04 0.77
C ASP A 33 -9.78 8.53 -0.68
N THR A 34 -9.33 9.78 -0.91
CA THR A 34 -9.19 10.31 -2.26
C THR A 34 -7.94 9.74 -2.92
N GLY A 35 -8.12 9.01 -3.99
CA GLY A 35 -7.02 8.42 -4.72
C GLY A 35 -6.53 7.08 -4.19
N SER A 36 -7.24 6.49 -3.24
CA SER A 36 -6.97 5.11 -2.85
C SER A 36 -7.28 4.15 -3.99
N LEU A 37 -6.57 3.02 -4.01
CA LEU A 37 -6.81 2.00 -5.01
C LEU A 37 -8.20 1.39 -4.83
N PRO A 38 -8.92 1.12 -5.93
CA PRO A 38 -10.16 0.35 -5.85
C PRO A 38 -9.92 -1.03 -5.24
N GLU A 39 -10.96 -1.62 -4.70
CA GLU A 39 -10.90 -3.02 -4.30
C GLU A 39 -10.50 -3.88 -5.49
N GLY A 40 -9.66 -4.85 -5.26
CA GLY A 40 -9.18 -5.72 -6.33
C GLY A 40 -7.86 -6.38 -6.02
N GLU A 41 -7.28 -6.93 -7.06
CA GLU A 41 -6.03 -7.66 -6.99
C GLU A 41 -4.95 -6.93 -7.77
N TYR A 42 -3.80 -6.79 -7.17
CA TYR A 42 -2.68 -6.02 -7.70
C TYR A 42 -1.37 -6.77 -7.51
N VAL A 43 -0.32 -6.26 -8.12
CA VAL A 43 1.04 -6.78 -7.95
C VAL A 43 1.92 -5.68 -7.36
N MET A 44 2.75 -6.04 -6.41
CA MET A 44 3.74 -5.13 -5.84
C MET A 44 4.99 -5.12 -6.70
N CYS A 45 5.51 -3.94 -6.93
CA CYS A 45 6.69 -3.70 -7.76
C CYS A 45 7.79 -3.05 -6.94
N ARG A 46 9.02 -3.20 -7.41
CA ARG A 46 10.18 -2.56 -6.79
C ARG A 46 10.59 -1.34 -7.61
N ASN A 47 10.79 -0.23 -6.92
CA ASN A 47 11.31 0.99 -7.51
C ASN A 47 12.75 1.22 -7.05
N LYS A 48 13.70 1.01 -7.95
CA LYS A 48 15.12 1.12 -7.63
C LYS A 48 15.61 2.56 -7.47
N ALA A 49 14.88 3.51 -8.03
CA ALA A 49 15.32 4.90 -8.10
C ALA A 49 14.74 5.80 -7.00
N SER A 50 13.90 5.26 -6.13
CA SER A 50 13.19 6.04 -5.13
C SER A 50 13.61 5.66 -3.71
N SER A 51 13.49 6.62 -2.79
CA SER A 51 13.59 6.36 -1.36
C SER A 51 12.47 5.46 -0.84
N LEU A 52 11.38 5.34 -1.61
CA LEU A 52 10.29 4.40 -1.33
C LEU A 52 10.41 3.23 -2.31
N PRO A 53 10.98 2.09 -1.86
CA PRO A 53 11.37 1.03 -2.79
C PRO A 53 10.21 0.19 -3.32
N TYR A 54 9.05 0.20 -2.67
CA TYR A 54 7.94 -0.67 -3.06
C TYR A 54 6.68 0.10 -3.35
N TYR A 55 6.01 -0.28 -4.43
CA TYR A 55 4.76 0.33 -4.83
C TYR A 55 3.80 -0.68 -5.43
N ILE A 56 2.52 -0.35 -5.40
CA ILE A 56 1.46 -1.09 -6.05
C ILE A 56 1.03 -0.27 -7.27
N TYR A 57 0.96 -0.93 -8.42
CA TYR A 57 0.59 -0.28 -9.65
C TYR A 57 -0.88 -0.50 -9.97
N SER A 58 -1.60 0.59 -10.23
CA SER A 58 -3.03 0.53 -10.51
C SER A 58 -3.39 0.41 -11.99
N GLY A 59 -2.40 0.50 -12.87
CA GLY A 59 -2.62 0.35 -14.30
C GLY A 59 -2.66 -1.10 -14.71
N LYS A 60 -3.84 -1.71 -14.66
CA LYS A 60 -4.01 -3.14 -14.90
C LYS A 60 -3.49 -3.65 -16.25
N GLU A 61 -3.57 -2.82 -17.26
CA GLU A 61 -3.24 -3.20 -18.61
C GLU A 61 -1.75 -3.39 -18.83
N ASP A 62 -0.95 -2.77 -18.01
CA ASP A 62 0.48 -2.71 -18.20
C ASP A 62 1.23 -3.76 -17.39
N ILE A 63 0.56 -4.40 -16.45
CA ILE A 63 1.16 -5.40 -15.58
C ILE A 63 1.58 -6.64 -16.37
N GLY A 64 0.80 -7.02 -17.36
CA GLY A 64 1.08 -8.21 -18.16
C GLY A 64 2.04 -7.97 -19.31
N SER A 65 2.31 -6.75 -19.67
CA SER A 65 3.12 -6.43 -20.85
C SER A 65 4.61 -6.44 -20.59
N GLY A 66 5.03 -6.56 -19.32
CA GLY A 66 6.42 -6.47 -18.97
C GLY A 66 7.06 -5.20 -19.47
N LEU A 67 6.24 -4.22 -19.75
CA LEU A 67 6.71 -2.96 -20.24
C LEU A 67 7.55 -2.35 -19.16
N GLU A 68 8.80 -2.43 -19.43
CA GLU A 68 9.77 -1.61 -18.78
C GLU A 68 9.22 -0.20 -18.73
N GLU A 69 9.38 0.40 -17.60
CA GLU A 69 9.08 1.79 -17.44
C GLU A 69 9.73 2.55 -18.59
N LYS A 70 8.92 2.91 -19.53
CA LYS A 70 9.35 3.88 -20.50
C LYS A 70 9.69 5.11 -19.69
N SER A 71 10.91 5.53 -19.85
CA SER A 71 11.44 6.73 -19.19
C SER A 71 10.59 7.98 -19.42
N ASP A 72 9.70 7.91 -20.37
CA ASP A 72 8.74 8.96 -20.66
C ASP A 72 7.47 8.73 -19.83
N CYS A 73 7.62 8.71 -18.52
CA CYS A 73 6.50 8.65 -17.63
C CYS A 73 5.57 9.82 -17.90
N VAL A 74 4.46 9.51 -18.55
CA VAL A 74 3.36 10.43 -18.64
C VAL A 74 2.96 10.79 -17.20
N PRO A 75 2.67 12.05 -16.89
CA PRO A 75 2.23 12.44 -15.53
C PRO A 75 1.14 11.58 -14.96
N GLU A 76 0.29 11.03 -15.82
CA GLU A 76 -0.77 10.09 -15.44
C GLU A 76 -0.22 8.79 -14.87
N GLU A 77 0.92 8.31 -15.34
CA GLU A 77 1.52 7.08 -14.83
C GLU A 77 2.08 7.24 -13.42
N LYS A 78 2.60 8.41 -13.10
CA LYS A 78 3.05 8.71 -11.73
C LYS A 78 1.89 8.66 -10.74
N ASN A 79 0.68 9.02 -11.18
CA ASN A 79 -0.51 9.00 -10.35
C ASN A 79 -1.08 7.60 -10.14
N ARG A 80 -0.60 6.61 -10.88
CA ARG A 80 -1.05 5.21 -10.76
C ARG A 80 -0.22 4.40 -9.79
N LYS A 81 0.92 4.91 -9.36
CA LYS A 81 1.76 4.24 -8.38
C LYS A 81 1.32 4.62 -6.97
N VAL A 82 1.06 3.61 -6.16
CA VAL A 82 0.76 3.80 -4.74
C VAL A 82 1.90 3.20 -3.94
N PHE A 83 2.65 4.04 -3.27
CA PHE A 83 3.86 3.64 -2.56
C PHE A 83 3.55 3.12 -1.16
N LEU A 84 4.26 2.09 -0.77
CA LEU A 84 4.29 1.66 0.61
C LEU A 84 5.23 2.61 1.36
N SER A 85 4.77 3.17 2.46
CA SER A 85 5.48 4.22 3.15
C SER A 85 5.29 4.18 4.67
N MET A 86 5.92 5.10 5.35
CA MET A 86 5.75 5.35 6.77
C MET A 86 5.38 6.80 7.02
N GLY A 87 4.79 7.08 8.16
CA GLY A 87 4.38 8.44 8.54
C GLY A 87 3.41 8.44 9.71
N ASN A 88 3.10 9.61 10.20
CA ASN A 88 2.24 9.79 11.37
C ASN A 88 0.79 10.12 11.02
N GLY A 89 0.49 10.31 9.77
CA GLY A 89 -0.86 10.65 9.33
C GLY A 89 -0.89 11.06 7.88
N ILE A 90 -2.07 11.48 7.44
CA ILE A 90 -2.30 11.83 6.04
C ILE A 90 -1.78 13.21 5.65
N HIS A 91 -1.41 14.02 6.64
CA HIS A 91 -0.93 15.38 6.39
C HIS A 91 0.49 15.36 5.78
N GLY A 92 0.68 16.15 4.75
CA GLY A 92 1.98 16.25 4.09
C GLY A 92 2.25 15.17 3.05
N TRP A 93 1.28 14.34 2.74
CA TRP A 93 1.45 13.35 1.68
C TRP A 93 1.53 14.03 0.31
N ARG A 94 2.65 13.86 -0.34
CA ARG A 94 2.89 14.36 -1.70
C ARG A 94 2.53 13.35 -2.77
N HIS A 95 2.44 12.07 -2.39
CA HIS A 95 2.18 10.95 -3.28
C HIS A 95 1.10 10.07 -2.69
N ARG A 96 0.47 9.28 -3.54
CA ARG A 96 -0.42 8.24 -3.08
C ARG A 96 0.39 7.21 -2.33
N CYS A 97 0.06 7.02 -1.07
CA CYS A 97 0.78 6.10 -0.20
C CYS A 97 -0.17 5.24 0.61
N ILE A 98 0.31 4.04 0.91
CA ILE A 98 -0.24 3.22 1.98
C ILE A 98 0.79 3.27 3.10
N ILE A 99 0.41 3.88 4.21
CA ILE A 99 1.28 3.99 5.37
C ILE A 99 1.04 2.78 6.26
N VAL A 100 2.10 2.14 6.72
CA VAL A 100 2.03 0.99 7.63
C VAL A 100 2.35 1.42 9.05
N GLY A 101 1.79 0.72 10.02
CA GLY A 101 2.00 0.98 11.42
C GLY A 101 1.08 0.16 12.29
N GLU A 102 0.72 0.70 13.44
CA GLU A 102 -0.23 0.11 14.36
C GLU A 102 -1.39 1.07 14.57
N CYS A 103 -2.59 0.61 14.34
CA CYS A 103 -3.78 1.43 14.52
C CYS A 103 -4.06 1.68 16.00
N LEU A 104 -3.85 2.91 16.44
CA LEU A 104 -4.17 3.32 17.80
C LEU A 104 -5.68 3.48 17.97
N HIS A 105 -6.26 4.19 17.03
CA HIS A 105 -7.70 4.29 16.85
C HIS A 105 -7.97 4.70 15.41
N LEU A 106 -9.21 4.65 15.00
CA LEU A 106 -9.60 4.86 13.61
C LEU A 106 -9.00 6.16 13.04
N GLY A 107 -8.26 6.02 11.95
CA GLY A 107 -7.63 7.14 11.26
C GLY A 107 -6.25 7.54 11.81
N PHE A 108 -5.70 6.81 12.79
CA PHE A 108 -4.43 7.16 13.42
C PHE A 108 -3.52 5.95 13.57
N LEU A 109 -2.28 6.11 13.15
CA LEU A 109 -1.24 5.09 13.31
C LEU A 109 -0.16 5.55 14.29
N ILE A 110 0.41 4.56 14.98
CA ILE A 110 1.62 4.71 15.78
C ILE A 110 2.66 3.67 15.32
N ARG A 111 3.89 3.84 15.73
CA ARG A 111 5.01 2.91 15.44
C ARG A 111 5.18 2.60 13.96
N SER A 112 4.91 3.58 13.13
CA SER A 112 4.99 3.41 11.69
C SER A 112 6.38 3.02 11.21
N GLN A 113 7.42 3.72 11.71
CA GLN A 113 8.80 3.44 11.35
C GLN A 113 9.18 1.99 11.69
N GLU A 114 8.82 1.54 12.86
CA GLU A 114 9.12 0.20 13.36
C GLU A 114 8.51 -0.88 12.49
N HIS A 115 7.23 -0.75 12.18
CA HIS A 115 6.52 -1.70 11.32
C HIS A 115 7.02 -1.65 9.88
N TYR A 116 7.33 -0.47 9.39
CA TYR A 116 7.89 -0.31 8.06
C TYR A 116 9.24 -1.02 7.94
N ASP A 117 10.13 -0.81 8.92
CA ASP A 117 11.45 -1.42 8.93
C ASP A 117 11.40 -2.94 9.08
N GLN A 118 10.38 -3.47 9.73
CA GLN A 118 10.17 -4.92 9.84
C GLN A 118 9.60 -5.52 8.56
N LEU A 119 8.78 -4.77 7.86
CA LEU A 119 8.11 -5.24 6.65
C LEU A 119 9.05 -5.30 5.45
N LEU A 120 9.91 -4.30 5.29
CA LEU A 120 10.76 -4.18 4.11
C LEU A 120 11.62 -5.41 3.82
N PRO A 121 12.32 -6.02 4.81
CA PRO A 121 13.13 -7.21 4.55
C PRO A 121 12.30 -8.39 4.03
N ARG A 122 11.07 -8.53 4.49
CA ARG A 122 10.18 -9.60 4.04
C ARG A 122 9.81 -9.44 2.56
N LEU A 123 9.50 -8.21 2.15
CA LEU A 123 9.20 -7.91 0.76
C LEU A 123 10.42 -8.07 -0.13
N ARG A 124 11.56 -7.58 0.34
CA ARG A 124 12.83 -7.70 -0.37
C ARG A 124 13.20 -9.16 -0.65
N MET A 125 13.05 -10.01 0.36
CA MET A 125 13.36 -11.44 0.23
C MET A 125 12.55 -12.09 -0.90
N GLN A 126 11.27 -11.78 -0.99
CA GLN A 126 10.40 -12.32 -2.02
C GLN A 126 10.82 -11.84 -3.41
N LEU A 127 11.05 -10.55 -3.57
CA LEU A 127 11.37 -9.97 -4.87
C LEU A 127 12.77 -10.35 -5.36
N VAL A 128 13.74 -10.47 -4.46
CA VAL A 128 15.07 -10.96 -4.80
C VAL A 128 15.04 -12.40 -5.32
N ARG A 129 14.13 -13.20 -4.81
CA ARG A 129 13.92 -14.58 -5.26
C ARG A 129 13.00 -14.68 -6.48
N HIS A 130 12.68 -13.56 -7.10
CA HIS A 130 11.75 -13.49 -8.25
C HIS A 130 10.39 -14.12 -7.97
N ARG A 131 9.93 -14.05 -6.73
CA ARG A 131 8.60 -14.51 -6.33
C ARG A 131 7.64 -13.33 -6.34
N PRO A 132 6.52 -13.42 -7.03
CA PRO A 132 5.57 -12.31 -7.08
C PRO A 132 4.94 -12.07 -5.71
N ILE A 133 4.65 -10.80 -5.45
CA ILE A 133 3.87 -10.38 -4.29
C ILE A 133 2.52 -9.90 -4.82
N VAL A 134 1.49 -10.66 -4.53
CA VAL A 134 0.12 -10.31 -4.91
C VAL A 134 -0.52 -9.53 -3.77
N VAL A 135 -1.16 -8.43 -4.09
CA VAL A 135 -1.84 -7.58 -3.10
C VAL A 135 -3.33 -7.58 -3.40
N LYS A 136 -4.11 -8.03 -2.43
CA LYS A 136 -5.57 -8.02 -2.51
C LYS A 136 -6.12 -6.97 -1.57
N ILE A 137 -6.88 -6.04 -2.11
CA ILE A 137 -7.49 -4.97 -1.34
C ILE A 137 -9.00 -5.20 -1.28
N SER A 138 -9.51 -5.24 -0.07
CA SER A 138 -10.93 -5.45 0.17
C SER A 138 -11.43 -4.59 1.32
N ARG A 139 -12.74 -4.55 1.46
CA ARG A 139 -13.42 -3.82 2.52
C ARG A 139 -14.08 -4.81 3.47
N SER A 140 -13.88 -4.61 4.76
CA SER A 140 -14.56 -5.42 5.76
C SER A 140 -16.07 -5.20 5.69
N PRO A 141 -16.89 -6.26 5.88
CA PRO A 141 -18.35 -6.09 6.01
C PRO A 141 -18.73 -5.17 7.18
N ASP A 142 -17.86 -5.08 8.19
CA ASP A 142 -18.08 -4.25 9.37
C ASP A 142 -17.42 -2.87 9.24
N PHE A 143 -17.21 -2.40 8.04
CA PHE A 143 -16.56 -1.12 7.78
C PHE A 143 -17.31 0.02 8.48
N VAL A 144 -16.57 0.78 9.30
CA VAL A 144 -17.12 1.91 10.07
C VAL A 144 -16.79 3.22 9.36
N ASP A 145 -17.80 3.98 9.02
CA ASP A 145 -17.62 5.30 8.42
C ASP A 145 -17.91 6.37 9.49
N ALA A 146 -16.87 6.81 10.16
CA ALA A 146 -16.95 7.88 11.16
C ALA A 146 -16.59 9.19 10.49
N ALA A 147 -17.55 9.78 9.83
CA ALA A 147 -17.37 11.02 9.08
C ALA A 147 -17.15 12.23 10.02
#